data_0b8e1bf95f03b9856dcf507880f4876a
#
_entry.id   0b8e1bf95f03b9856dcf507880f4876a
#
_cell.length_a   1.000
_cell.length_b   1.000
_cell.length_c   1.000
_cell.angle_alpha   90.00
_cell.angle_beta   90.00
_cell.angle_gamma   90.00
#
_symmetry.space_group_name_H-M   'P 1'
#
loop_
_entity.id
_entity.type
_entity.pdbx_description
1 polymer ?
#
loop_
_entity_poly.entity_id
_entity_poly.type
_entity_poly.pdbx_seq_one_letter_code
_entity_poly.pdbx_strand_id
1 'polypeptide(L)'
;MSDNNYILREVFGSVEAVQAAFARENYIADRPLALTVMLAAQLGKPILLEGEAGVGKTEVAKVVARVLDTELVRLQCYEGLDAQSTIYEWNYAKQILAIRIAESSHEDRKAIESEIFSDEFLLPRPLLRAIRHSGSVPATLLIDEIDRADEEFEAFLLEVLSDYQITIPEIGTFVAHQRPFVVLTSNRTRELNDALKRRCLYLWIDYPTPAKEREIVMRKVPGIEESLAGQICDLMHTLRQIDFYKRPGVAETLDWARALTGLKLSHIEPATLEETAGCILKYKDDIDRLRAIGSAKIIAGNLG
;
A
#
# COMPACT_ATOMS: atom_id res chain seq x y z
N MET A 1 -7.52 -0.95 30.91
CA MET A 1 -7.15 -0.77 29.49
C MET A 1 -5.76 -1.34 29.35
N SER A 2 -5.64 -2.60 28.91
CA SER A 2 -4.34 -3.24 28.64
C SER A 2 -3.68 -2.51 27.49
N ASP A 3 -2.42 -2.14 27.65
CA ASP A 3 -1.64 -1.33 26.72
C ASP A 3 -1.21 -2.19 25.52
N ASN A 4 -2.21 -2.58 24.68
CA ASN A 4 -2.03 -3.50 23.54
C ASN A 4 -1.12 -2.96 22.42
N ASN A 5 -0.61 -1.73 22.53
CA ASN A 5 0.26 -1.09 21.55
C ASN A 5 1.66 -0.77 22.09
N TYR A 6 2.11 -1.43 23.15
CA TYR A 6 3.42 -1.16 23.75
C TYR A 6 4.57 -1.32 22.74
N ILE A 7 4.55 -2.40 21.97
CA ILE A 7 5.61 -2.67 20.96
C ILE A 7 5.66 -1.58 19.88
N LEU A 8 4.50 -1.14 19.37
CA LEU A 8 4.46 -0.06 18.39
C LEU A 8 5.03 1.25 18.94
N ARG A 9 4.73 1.56 20.21
CA ARG A 9 5.26 2.75 20.91
C ARG A 9 6.74 2.65 21.20
N GLU A 10 7.25 1.45 21.47
CA GLU A 10 8.68 1.21 21.65
C GLU A 10 9.46 1.37 20.33
N VAL A 11 9.01 0.72 19.25
CA VAL A 11 9.67 0.75 17.95
C VAL A 11 9.55 2.13 17.29
N PHE A 12 8.39 2.77 17.40
CA PHE A 12 8.09 4.08 16.78
C PHE A 12 7.98 5.20 17.83
N GLY A 13 8.83 5.18 18.84
CA GLY A 13 8.75 6.09 19.98
C GLY A 13 9.14 7.54 19.71
N SER A 14 9.91 7.81 18.65
CA SER A 14 10.29 9.15 18.21
C SER A 14 10.37 9.24 16.70
N VAL A 15 10.36 10.46 16.16
CA VAL A 15 10.52 10.71 14.72
C VAL A 15 11.85 10.14 14.22
N GLU A 16 12.91 10.34 14.97
CA GLU A 16 14.25 9.86 14.66
C GLU A 16 14.32 8.32 14.67
N ALA A 17 13.62 7.67 15.61
CA ALA A 17 13.53 6.21 15.66
C ALA A 17 12.81 5.64 14.42
N VAL A 18 11.69 6.26 14.00
CA VAL A 18 10.99 5.89 12.76
C VAL A 18 11.88 6.06 11.54
N GLN A 19 12.56 7.22 11.41
CA GLN A 19 13.43 7.48 10.29
C GLN A 19 14.59 6.47 10.22
N ALA A 20 15.22 6.16 11.36
CA ALA A 20 16.28 5.18 11.44
C ALA A 20 15.80 3.76 11.13
N ALA A 21 14.61 3.37 11.61
CA ALA A 21 14.01 2.07 11.32
C ALA A 21 13.69 1.92 9.82
N PHE A 22 13.08 2.94 9.21
CA PHE A 22 12.75 2.94 7.79
C PHE A 22 13.99 2.94 6.90
N ALA A 23 15.04 3.68 7.31
CA ALA A 23 16.32 3.71 6.57
C ALA A 23 17.00 2.33 6.51
N ARG A 24 16.90 1.51 7.57
CA ARG A 24 17.37 0.11 7.58
C ARG A 24 16.65 -0.76 6.56
N GLU A 25 15.40 -0.42 6.25
CA GLU A 25 14.60 -1.09 5.22
C GLU A 25 14.71 -0.40 3.84
N ASN A 26 15.75 0.38 3.62
CA ASN A 26 15.99 1.13 2.38
C ASN A 26 14.83 2.04 1.97
N TYR A 27 14.12 2.62 2.95
CA TYR A 27 13.08 3.61 2.73
C TYR A 27 13.44 4.94 3.38
N ILE A 28 13.34 6.04 2.61
CA ILE A 28 13.67 7.40 3.05
C ILE A 28 12.38 8.08 3.54
N ALA A 29 12.14 8.03 4.84
CA ALA A 29 11.03 8.74 5.45
C ALA A 29 11.42 10.20 5.72
N ASP A 30 10.66 11.14 5.16
CA ASP A 30 10.74 12.54 5.58
C ASP A 30 10.12 12.73 6.97
N ARG A 31 10.36 13.90 7.56
CA ARG A 31 9.87 14.21 8.90
C ARG A 31 8.35 14.14 9.03
N PRO A 32 7.53 14.66 8.07
CA PRO A 32 6.07 14.53 8.13
C PRO A 32 5.59 13.08 8.17
N LEU A 33 6.13 12.22 7.31
CA LEU A 33 5.77 10.79 7.29
C LEU A 33 6.18 10.11 8.60
N ALA A 34 7.42 10.33 9.05
CA ALA A 34 7.92 9.74 10.29
C ALA A 34 7.09 10.17 11.51
N LEU A 35 6.70 11.46 11.57
CA LEU A 35 5.83 11.99 12.61
C LEU A 35 4.44 11.32 12.55
N THR A 36 3.87 11.16 11.37
CA THR A 36 2.55 10.53 11.18
C THR A 36 2.58 9.08 11.64
N VAL A 37 3.61 8.31 11.28
CA VAL A 37 3.80 6.91 11.73
C VAL A 37 3.94 6.84 13.26
N MET A 38 4.77 7.71 13.85
CA MET A 38 4.93 7.77 15.31
C MET A 38 3.58 8.07 16.00
N LEU A 39 2.84 9.07 15.53
CA LEU A 39 1.55 9.44 16.11
C LEU A 39 0.51 8.33 15.93
N ALA A 40 0.50 7.63 14.79
CA ALA A 40 -0.38 6.49 14.57
C ALA A 40 -0.12 5.36 15.59
N ALA A 41 1.15 5.06 15.84
CA ALA A 41 1.54 4.08 16.84
C ALA A 41 1.14 4.51 18.27
N GLN A 42 1.28 5.79 18.62
CA GLN A 42 0.94 6.32 19.93
C GLN A 42 -0.57 6.40 20.18
N LEU A 43 -1.33 6.83 19.18
CA LEU A 43 -2.77 7.08 19.27
C LEU A 43 -3.61 5.84 18.93
N GLY A 44 -3.01 4.82 18.31
CA GLY A 44 -3.73 3.65 17.80
C GLY A 44 -4.71 4.01 16.68
N LYS A 45 -4.37 5.04 15.85
CA LYS A 45 -5.20 5.49 14.75
C LYS A 45 -4.68 4.99 13.41
N PRO A 46 -5.59 4.68 12.45
CA PRO A 46 -5.21 4.43 11.07
C PRO A 46 -4.50 5.65 10.44
N ILE A 47 -3.64 5.39 9.45
CA ILE A 47 -3.05 6.43 8.60
C ILE A 47 -3.77 6.40 7.25
N LEU A 48 -4.20 7.56 6.75
CA LEU A 48 -4.64 7.75 5.37
C LEU A 48 -3.55 8.48 4.59
N LEU A 49 -2.95 7.79 3.64
CA LEU A 49 -1.95 8.32 2.72
C LEU A 49 -2.63 8.65 1.38
N GLU A 50 -2.74 9.91 1.06
CA GLU A 50 -3.18 10.38 -0.25
C GLU A 50 -2.01 10.95 -1.06
N GLY A 51 -2.12 10.97 -2.38
CA GLY A 51 -1.11 11.52 -3.28
C GLY A 51 -1.22 10.89 -4.67
N GLU A 52 -0.40 11.38 -5.60
CA GLU A 52 -0.35 10.89 -6.97
C GLU A 52 0.01 9.40 -7.04
N ALA A 53 -0.36 8.76 -8.16
CA ALA A 53 0.05 7.37 -8.39
C ALA A 53 1.58 7.25 -8.49
N GLY A 54 2.15 6.15 -7.96
CA GLY A 54 3.58 5.88 -8.06
C GLY A 54 4.50 6.65 -7.12
N VAL A 55 3.97 7.45 -6.16
CA VAL A 55 4.80 8.18 -5.16
C VAL A 55 5.27 7.30 -4.00
N GLY A 56 4.82 6.03 -3.92
CA GLY A 56 5.29 5.08 -2.91
C GLY A 56 4.40 4.92 -1.68
N LYS A 57 3.11 5.30 -1.72
CA LYS A 57 2.15 5.17 -0.60
C LYS A 57 2.05 3.73 -0.07
N THR A 58 1.83 2.77 -0.95
CA THR A 58 1.73 1.34 -0.63
C THR A 58 3.01 0.79 0.02
N GLU A 59 4.17 1.33 -0.36
CA GLU A 59 5.47 0.89 0.19
C GLU A 59 5.61 1.22 1.68
N VAL A 60 4.95 2.27 2.18
CA VAL A 60 4.97 2.62 3.61
C VAL A 60 4.47 1.46 4.47
N ALA A 61 3.34 0.85 4.12
CA ALA A 61 2.80 -0.29 4.86
C ALA A 61 3.72 -1.51 4.83
N LYS A 62 4.36 -1.77 3.67
CA LYS A 62 5.34 -2.86 3.53
C LYS A 62 6.56 -2.63 4.42
N VAL A 63 7.05 -1.38 4.49
CA VAL A 63 8.18 -1.01 5.34
C VAL A 63 7.80 -1.17 6.81
N VAL A 64 6.63 -0.70 7.22
CA VAL A 64 6.13 -0.89 8.59
C VAL A 64 6.09 -2.37 8.97
N ALA A 65 5.54 -3.24 8.10
CA ALA A 65 5.48 -4.66 8.36
C ALA A 65 6.89 -5.29 8.52
N ARG A 66 7.86 -4.90 7.67
CA ARG A 66 9.24 -5.37 7.78
C ARG A 66 9.93 -4.88 9.05
N VAL A 67 9.76 -3.59 9.40
CA VAL A 67 10.33 -3.00 10.63
C VAL A 67 9.80 -3.69 11.88
N LEU A 68 8.51 -4.06 11.87
CA LEU A 68 7.85 -4.75 12.97
C LEU A 68 8.07 -6.27 12.95
N ASP A 69 8.67 -6.81 11.88
CA ASP A 69 8.78 -8.26 11.64
C ASP A 69 7.43 -8.97 11.81
N THR A 70 6.40 -8.44 11.15
CA THR A 70 5.02 -8.91 11.28
C THR A 70 4.37 -9.17 9.93
N GLU A 71 3.24 -9.87 9.97
CA GLU A 71 2.46 -10.13 8.76
C GLU A 71 1.93 -8.84 8.13
N LEU A 72 2.15 -8.68 6.82
CA LEU A 72 1.46 -7.69 6.00
C LEU A 72 0.19 -8.30 5.42
N VAL A 73 -0.95 -7.89 5.93
CA VAL A 73 -2.26 -8.25 5.38
C VAL A 73 -2.70 -7.14 4.43
N ARG A 74 -2.85 -7.47 3.13
CA ARG A 74 -3.25 -6.50 2.11
C ARG A 74 -4.67 -6.75 1.65
N LEU A 75 -5.50 -5.71 1.67
CA LEU A 75 -6.79 -5.61 1.02
C LEU A 75 -6.68 -4.60 -0.14
N GLN A 76 -6.76 -5.09 -1.37
CA GLN A 76 -6.82 -4.24 -2.56
C GLN A 76 -8.27 -3.87 -2.83
N CYS A 77 -8.59 -2.57 -2.83
CA CYS A 77 -9.92 -2.10 -3.19
C CYS A 77 -10.10 -2.01 -4.70
N TYR A 78 -11.31 -2.28 -5.16
CA TYR A 78 -11.74 -2.18 -6.55
C TYR A 78 -13.23 -1.86 -6.61
N GLU A 79 -13.70 -1.40 -7.74
CA GLU A 79 -15.10 -1.05 -7.97
C GLU A 79 -16.01 -2.27 -7.82
N GLY A 80 -17.05 -2.17 -6.97
CA GLY A 80 -17.96 -3.26 -6.65
C GLY A 80 -17.40 -4.27 -5.62
N LEU A 81 -16.41 -3.86 -4.81
CA LEU A 81 -15.89 -4.69 -3.73
C LEU A 81 -17.00 -4.92 -2.67
N ASP A 82 -17.43 -6.17 -2.54
CA ASP A 82 -18.37 -6.57 -1.51
C ASP A 82 -17.70 -6.69 -0.13
N ALA A 83 -18.31 -6.07 0.89
CA ALA A 83 -17.79 -6.05 2.26
C ALA A 83 -17.61 -7.47 2.83
N GLN A 84 -18.58 -8.36 2.62
CA GLN A 84 -18.52 -9.73 3.12
C GLN A 84 -17.32 -10.48 2.56
N SER A 85 -17.02 -10.31 1.28
CA SER A 85 -15.89 -10.94 0.60
C SER A 85 -14.51 -10.52 1.17
N THR A 86 -14.46 -9.42 1.92
CA THR A 86 -13.25 -8.94 2.59
C THR A 86 -13.06 -9.51 4.00
N ILE A 87 -14.12 -10.11 4.54
CA ILE A 87 -14.15 -10.68 5.89
C ILE A 87 -13.85 -12.16 5.83
N TYR A 88 -14.70 -12.95 5.15
CA TYR A 88 -14.57 -14.39 5.08
C TYR A 88 -15.23 -14.97 3.83
N GLU A 89 -14.93 -16.21 3.61
CA GLU A 89 -15.57 -17.07 2.63
C GLU A 89 -15.72 -18.47 3.23
N TRP A 90 -16.83 -19.14 2.94
CA TRP A 90 -16.98 -20.53 3.33
C TRP A 90 -16.23 -21.47 2.38
N ASN A 91 -15.54 -22.45 2.93
CA ASN A 91 -14.92 -23.52 2.14
C ASN A 91 -15.99 -24.53 1.68
N TYR A 92 -16.79 -24.12 0.71
CA TYR A 92 -17.90 -24.94 0.20
C TYR A 92 -17.45 -26.33 -0.25
N ALA A 93 -16.29 -26.48 -0.85
CA ALA A 93 -15.77 -27.78 -1.28
C ALA A 93 -15.57 -28.72 -0.07
N LYS A 94 -14.98 -28.19 1.02
CA LYS A 94 -14.78 -28.94 2.26
C LYS A 94 -16.12 -29.24 2.95
N GLN A 95 -17.07 -28.28 2.97
CA GLN A 95 -18.41 -28.50 3.51
C GLN A 95 -19.16 -29.62 2.78
N ILE A 96 -19.18 -29.62 1.44
CA ILE A 96 -19.83 -30.66 0.64
C ILE A 96 -19.20 -32.03 0.92
N LEU A 97 -17.87 -32.12 1.04
CA LEU A 97 -17.20 -33.35 1.38
C LEU A 97 -17.57 -33.86 2.78
N ALA A 98 -17.60 -32.97 3.78
CA ALA A 98 -18.00 -33.30 5.15
C ALA A 98 -19.43 -33.81 5.21
N ILE A 99 -20.39 -33.15 4.53
CA ILE A 99 -21.78 -33.58 4.43
C ILE A 99 -21.87 -35.01 3.85
N ARG A 100 -21.16 -35.30 2.76
CA ARG A 100 -21.19 -36.65 2.14
C ARG A 100 -20.63 -37.73 3.05
N ILE A 101 -19.58 -37.42 3.81
CA ILE A 101 -19.00 -38.36 4.78
C ILE A 101 -19.99 -38.61 5.91
N ALA A 102 -20.58 -37.58 6.47
CA ALA A 102 -21.54 -37.67 7.56
C ALA A 102 -22.84 -38.41 7.15
N GLU A 103 -23.33 -38.22 5.92
CA GLU A 103 -24.46 -38.98 5.38
C GLU A 103 -24.16 -40.49 5.33
N SER A 104 -22.91 -40.87 5.05
CA SER A 104 -22.48 -42.29 5.05
C SER A 104 -22.38 -42.87 6.45
N SER A 105 -22.14 -42.02 7.47
CA SER A 105 -21.98 -42.43 8.88
C SER A 105 -23.31 -42.43 9.66
N HIS A 106 -24.43 -42.05 9.06
CA HIS A 106 -25.75 -41.90 9.71
C HIS A 106 -25.75 -40.93 10.90
N GLU A 107 -24.97 -39.85 10.83
CA GLU A 107 -24.92 -38.82 11.83
C GLU A 107 -26.21 -37.95 11.86
N ASP A 108 -26.47 -37.33 13.01
CA ASP A 108 -27.64 -36.45 13.17
C ASP A 108 -27.48 -35.17 12.32
N ARG A 109 -28.47 -34.84 11.52
CA ARG A 109 -28.50 -33.65 10.65
C ARG A 109 -28.19 -32.36 11.38
N LYS A 110 -28.69 -32.19 12.61
CA LYS A 110 -28.41 -30.98 13.40
C LYS A 110 -26.95 -30.84 13.82
N ALA A 111 -26.29 -31.97 14.08
CA ALA A 111 -24.86 -31.98 14.38
C ALA A 111 -24.06 -31.57 13.15
N ILE A 112 -24.40 -32.10 11.96
CA ILE A 112 -23.77 -31.75 10.70
C ILE A 112 -23.94 -30.26 10.38
N GLU A 113 -25.19 -29.71 10.52
CA GLU A 113 -25.45 -28.28 10.28
C GLU A 113 -24.58 -27.35 11.18
N SER A 114 -24.43 -27.68 12.46
CA SER A 114 -23.63 -26.88 13.37
C SER A 114 -22.12 -27.01 13.08
N GLU A 115 -21.67 -28.15 12.59
CA GLU A 115 -20.27 -28.42 12.28
C GLU A 115 -19.81 -27.71 11.00
N ILE A 116 -20.61 -27.76 9.91
CA ILE A 116 -20.23 -27.19 8.62
C ILE A 116 -20.14 -25.65 8.63
N PHE A 117 -20.81 -24.97 9.59
CA PHE A 117 -20.70 -23.54 9.82
C PHE A 117 -19.78 -23.21 11.00
N SER A 118 -18.76 -24.04 11.25
CA SER A 118 -17.75 -23.79 12.25
C SER A 118 -16.51 -23.08 11.68
N ASP A 119 -15.64 -22.64 12.57
CA ASP A 119 -14.36 -22.00 12.24
C ASP A 119 -13.46 -22.89 11.34
N GLU A 120 -13.63 -24.20 11.37
CA GLU A 120 -12.86 -25.15 10.54
C GLU A 120 -13.14 -25.01 9.04
N PHE A 121 -14.33 -24.56 8.67
CA PHE A 121 -14.75 -24.35 7.28
C PHE A 121 -14.68 -22.89 6.86
N LEU A 122 -14.26 -22.00 7.77
CA LEU A 122 -14.12 -20.57 7.50
C LEU A 122 -12.77 -20.29 6.83
N LEU A 123 -12.80 -19.57 5.71
CA LEU A 123 -11.60 -19.04 5.04
C LEU A 123 -11.49 -17.55 5.39
N PRO A 124 -10.62 -17.16 6.33
CA PRO A 124 -10.46 -15.76 6.70
C PRO A 124 -9.93 -14.95 5.51
N ARG A 125 -10.62 -13.87 5.17
CA ARG A 125 -10.21 -12.88 4.18
C ARG A 125 -9.44 -11.74 4.87
N PRO A 126 -8.87 -10.76 4.15
CA PRO A 126 -7.90 -9.82 4.72
C PRO A 126 -8.33 -9.14 6.02
N LEU A 127 -9.57 -8.66 6.13
CA LEU A 127 -10.00 -7.96 7.35
C LEU A 127 -10.03 -8.90 8.55
N LEU A 128 -10.65 -10.08 8.39
CA LEU A 128 -10.70 -11.06 9.48
C LEU A 128 -9.32 -11.61 9.82
N ARG A 129 -8.43 -11.80 8.83
CA ARG A 129 -7.04 -12.21 9.08
C ARG A 129 -6.31 -11.21 9.95
N ALA A 130 -6.45 -9.90 9.67
CA ALA A 130 -5.82 -8.86 10.47
C ALA A 130 -6.39 -8.80 11.89
N ILE A 131 -7.71 -8.99 12.07
CA ILE A 131 -8.38 -9.02 13.38
C ILE A 131 -7.98 -10.27 14.18
N ARG A 132 -7.92 -11.44 13.53
CA ARG A 132 -7.58 -12.73 14.18
C ARG A 132 -6.08 -12.96 14.36
N HIS A 133 -5.26 -12.02 13.93
CA HIS A 133 -3.81 -12.15 14.09
C HIS A 133 -3.44 -12.35 15.56
N SER A 134 -2.73 -13.44 15.86
CA SER A 134 -2.39 -13.87 17.22
C SER A 134 -0.89 -13.79 17.52
N GLY A 135 -0.11 -13.13 16.68
CA GLY A 135 1.31 -12.90 16.89
C GLY A 135 1.59 -12.02 18.11
N SER A 136 2.83 -12.04 18.59
CA SER A 136 3.28 -11.15 19.67
C SER A 136 3.32 -9.67 19.26
N VAL A 137 3.43 -9.41 17.96
CA VAL A 137 3.42 -8.07 17.33
C VAL A 137 2.16 -7.93 16.50
N PRO A 138 1.47 -6.79 16.54
CA PRO A 138 0.25 -6.60 15.76
C PRO A 138 0.53 -6.69 14.25
N ALA A 139 -0.42 -7.26 13.49
CA ALA A 139 -0.35 -7.27 12.02
C ALA A 139 -0.33 -5.85 11.46
N THR A 140 0.26 -5.69 10.28
CA THR A 140 0.10 -4.47 9.49
C THR A 140 -1.01 -4.71 8.46
N LEU A 141 -2.11 -3.95 8.54
CA LEU A 141 -3.21 -4.00 7.59
C LEU A 141 -3.08 -2.86 6.58
N LEU A 142 -2.91 -3.20 5.32
CA LEU A 142 -2.92 -2.27 4.19
C LEU A 142 -4.26 -2.35 3.46
N ILE A 143 -5.01 -1.25 3.46
CA ILE A 143 -6.21 -1.06 2.65
C ILE A 143 -5.80 -0.18 1.47
N ASP A 144 -5.55 -0.80 0.33
CA ASP A 144 -4.90 -0.16 -0.82
C ASP A 144 -5.94 0.34 -1.83
N GLU A 145 -5.79 1.59 -2.29
CA GLU A 145 -6.69 2.27 -3.24
C GLU A 145 -8.15 2.34 -2.75
N ILE A 146 -8.37 2.80 -1.52
CA ILE A 146 -9.70 2.90 -0.90
C ILE A 146 -10.67 3.78 -1.72
N ASP A 147 -10.16 4.74 -2.46
CA ASP A 147 -10.90 5.61 -3.38
C ASP A 147 -11.53 4.87 -4.57
N ARG A 148 -11.26 3.56 -4.73
CA ARG A 148 -11.91 2.69 -5.72
C ARG A 148 -13.09 1.89 -5.18
N ALA A 149 -13.24 1.83 -3.86
CA ALA A 149 -14.40 1.22 -3.23
C ALA A 149 -15.58 2.20 -3.20
N ASP A 150 -16.78 1.71 -2.94
CA ASP A 150 -17.97 2.54 -2.80
C ASP A 150 -18.17 3.08 -1.38
N GLU A 151 -19.19 3.92 -1.18
CA GLU A 151 -19.51 4.51 0.11
C GLU A 151 -20.03 3.46 1.13
N GLU A 152 -20.67 2.40 0.68
CA GLU A 152 -21.16 1.32 1.55
C GLU A 152 -19.97 0.59 2.19
N PHE A 153 -18.95 0.32 1.41
CA PHE A 153 -17.70 -0.27 1.93
C PHE A 153 -16.98 0.66 2.89
N GLU A 154 -16.93 1.98 2.62
CA GLU A 154 -16.35 2.94 3.57
C GLU A 154 -17.12 2.97 4.90
N ALA A 155 -18.47 2.93 4.86
CA ALA A 155 -19.30 2.87 6.06
C ALA A 155 -19.03 1.58 6.87
N PHE A 156 -18.91 0.45 6.20
CA PHE A 156 -18.52 -0.82 6.82
C PHE A 156 -17.12 -0.74 7.47
N LEU A 157 -16.13 -0.17 6.78
CA LEU A 157 -14.80 0.02 7.35
C LEU A 157 -14.81 0.92 8.59
N LEU A 158 -15.68 1.93 8.63
CA LEU A 158 -15.84 2.78 9.81
C LEU A 158 -16.21 1.97 11.06
N GLU A 159 -17.08 0.98 10.92
CA GLU A 159 -17.48 0.09 12.01
C GLU A 159 -16.29 -0.79 12.43
N VAL A 160 -15.65 -1.47 11.49
CA VAL A 160 -14.51 -2.37 11.75
C VAL A 160 -13.34 -1.63 12.40
N LEU A 161 -12.97 -0.46 11.89
CA LEU A 161 -11.84 0.33 12.38
C LEU A 161 -12.12 1.06 13.70
N SER A 162 -13.39 1.13 14.15
CA SER A 162 -13.74 1.72 15.44
C SER A 162 -13.42 0.80 16.58
N ASP A 163 -13.91 -0.41 16.50
CA ASP A 163 -13.88 -1.37 17.58
C ASP A 163 -12.89 -2.52 17.36
N TYR A 164 -12.34 -2.61 16.13
CA TYR A 164 -11.47 -3.70 15.70
C TYR A 164 -12.09 -5.06 15.97
N GLN A 165 -13.38 -5.18 15.63
CA GLN A 165 -14.16 -6.39 15.75
C GLN A 165 -14.94 -6.70 14.47
N ILE A 166 -15.25 -7.97 14.27
CA ILE A 166 -16.05 -8.48 13.16
C ILE A 166 -16.98 -9.55 13.71
N THR A 167 -18.27 -9.44 13.38
CA THR A 167 -19.27 -10.44 13.74
C THR A 167 -19.64 -11.28 12.53
N ILE A 168 -19.54 -12.60 12.67
CA ILE A 168 -20.01 -13.59 11.70
C ILE A 168 -21.23 -14.26 12.33
N PRO A 169 -22.42 -14.15 11.73
CA PRO A 169 -23.68 -14.58 12.36
C PRO A 169 -23.66 -16.02 12.87
N GLU A 170 -23.04 -16.93 12.15
CA GLU A 170 -23.01 -18.36 12.46
C GLU A 170 -22.00 -18.75 13.54
N ILE A 171 -20.95 -17.94 13.71
CA ILE A 171 -19.82 -18.27 14.61
C ILE A 171 -19.79 -17.35 15.85
N GLY A 172 -20.06 -16.03 15.63
CA GLY A 172 -19.99 -15.02 16.67
C GLY A 172 -19.03 -13.89 16.35
N THR A 173 -18.62 -13.16 17.40
CA THR A 173 -17.80 -11.94 17.27
C THR A 173 -16.32 -12.22 17.51
N PHE A 174 -15.50 -11.84 16.57
CA PHE A 174 -14.05 -11.82 16.68
C PHE A 174 -13.59 -10.41 17.03
N VAL A 175 -12.87 -10.28 18.12
CA VAL A 175 -12.28 -9.00 18.58
C VAL A 175 -10.77 -9.12 18.46
N ALA A 176 -10.12 -8.09 17.92
CA ALA A 176 -8.66 -8.09 17.79
C ALA A 176 -7.99 -8.16 19.16
N HIS A 177 -7.14 -9.17 19.35
CA HIS A 177 -6.31 -9.28 20.57
C HIS A 177 -5.34 -8.10 20.65
N GLN A 178 -4.73 -7.75 19.52
CA GLN A 178 -3.91 -6.56 19.33
C GLN A 178 -4.44 -5.79 18.12
N ARG A 179 -4.62 -4.47 18.26
CA ARG A 179 -5.09 -3.63 17.16
C ARG A 179 -4.03 -3.61 16.06
N PRO A 180 -4.37 -3.98 14.82
CA PRO A 180 -3.43 -3.93 13.71
C PRO A 180 -2.95 -2.50 13.46
N PHE A 181 -1.72 -2.34 12.96
CA PHE A 181 -1.27 -1.07 12.41
C PHE A 181 -1.90 -0.88 11.03
N VAL A 182 -2.80 0.09 10.89
CA VAL A 182 -3.61 0.24 9.67
C VAL A 182 -3.12 1.39 8.81
N VAL A 183 -2.88 1.11 7.53
CA VAL A 183 -2.55 2.10 6.50
C VAL A 183 -3.59 2.01 5.39
N LEU A 184 -4.26 3.12 5.10
CA LEU A 184 -5.11 3.29 3.93
C LEU A 184 -4.36 4.10 2.89
N THR A 185 -4.50 3.75 1.61
CA THR A 185 -3.95 4.55 0.50
C THR A 185 -5.07 5.01 -0.43
N SER A 186 -4.90 6.21 -1.00
CA SER A 186 -5.82 6.80 -1.98
C SER A 186 -5.04 7.53 -3.06
N ASN A 187 -5.46 7.38 -4.32
CA ASN A 187 -4.98 8.16 -5.47
C ASN A 187 -5.90 9.36 -5.73
N ARG A 188 -6.90 9.57 -4.87
CA ARG A 188 -7.88 10.64 -4.98
C ARG A 188 -8.67 10.64 -6.29
N THR A 189 -8.99 9.45 -6.79
CA THR A 189 -9.86 9.31 -7.98
C THR A 189 -11.29 9.75 -7.70
N ARG A 190 -11.72 9.67 -6.43
CA ARG A 190 -12.92 10.30 -5.87
C ARG A 190 -12.65 10.82 -4.45
N GLU A 191 -13.53 11.65 -3.94
CA GLU A 191 -13.49 12.08 -2.54
C GLU A 191 -13.96 10.94 -1.61
N LEU A 192 -13.24 10.77 -0.50
CA LEU A 192 -13.60 9.84 0.55
C LEU A 192 -14.57 10.48 1.55
N ASN A 193 -15.36 9.66 2.22
CA ASN A 193 -16.28 10.10 3.25
C ASN A 193 -15.54 10.81 4.41
N ASP A 194 -16.04 11.96 4.83
CA ASP A 194 -15.46 12.75 5.91
C ASP A 194 -15.37 11.97 7.23
N ALA A 195 -16.32 11.06 7.50
CA ALA A 195 -16.29 10.25 8.71
C ALA A 195 -15.07 9.33 8.74
N LEU A 196 -14.68 8.74 7.60
CA LEU A 196 -13.47 7.93 7.48
C LEU A 196 -12.21 8.79 7.65
N LYS A 197 -12.13 9.94 6.96
CA LYS A 197 -11.01 10.87 7.09
C LYS A 197 -10.77 11.32 8.53
N ARG A 198 -11.84 11.64 9.29
CA ARG A 198 -11.74 12.07 10.70
C ARG A 198 -11.21 10.99 11.65
N ARG A 199 -11.34 9.72 11.30
CA ARG A 199 -10.79 8.60 12.10
C ARG A 199 -9.32 8.36 11.86
N CYS A 200 -8.80 8.79 10.70
CA CYS A 200 -7.42 8.60 10.28
C CYS A 200 -6.54 9.79 10.63
N LEU A 201 -5.24 9.53 10.75
CA LEU A 201 -4.23 10.56 10.60
C LEU A 201 -3.98 10.73 9.10
N TYR A 202 -4.14 11.95 8.62
CA TYR A 202 -4.03 12.27 7.20
C TYR A 202 -2.63 12.74 6.83
N LEU A 203 -2.09 12.22 5.73
CA LEU A 203 -0.85 12.71 5.13
C LEU A 203 -0.97 12.70 3.61
N TRP A 204 -0.72 13.86 3.00
CA TRP A 204 -0.48 13.97 1.56
C TRP A 204 0.98 13.64 1.25
N ILE A 205 1.21 12.75 0.28
CA ILE A 205 2.55 12.39 -0.21
C ILE A 205 2.71 12.95 -1.62
N ASP A 206 3.58 13.96 -1.73
CA ASP A 206 3.98 14.53 -3.01
C ASP A 206 5.08 13.72 -3.71
N TYR A 207 5.34 14.06 -4.96
CA TYR A 207 6.57 13.64 -5.62
C TYR A 207 7.78 14.08 -4.80
N PRO A 208 8.80 13.22 -4.67
CA PRO A 208 10.01 13.60 -3.96
C PRO A 208 10.74 14.74 -4.69
N THR A 209 11.48 15.53 -3.93
CA THR A 209 12.43 16.47 -4.52
C THR A 209 13.50 15.71 -5.32
N PRO A 210 14.14 16.32 -6.35
CA PRO A 210 15.18 15.65 -7.13
C PRO A 210 16.30 15.06 -6.25
N ALA A 211 16.70 15.75 -5.18
CA ALA A 211 17.71 15.27 -4.24
C ALA A 211 17.26 14.00 -3.50
N LYS A 212 16.01 13.98 -2.99
CA LYS A 212 15.43 12.80 -2.33
C LYS A 212 15.23 11.65 -3.31
N GLU A 213 14.80 11.95 -4.54
CA GLU A 213 14.61 10.93 -5.57
C GLU A 213 15.94 10.30 -5.98
N ARG A 214 17.00 11.09 -6.12
CA ARG A 214 18.36 10.59 -6.37
C ARG A 214 18.82 9.65 -5.25
N GLU A 215 18.60 10.00 -4.00
CA GLU A 215 18.92 9.11 -2.88
C GLU A 215 18.12 7.80 -2.94
N ILE A 216 16.82 7.85 -3.32
CA ILE A 216 15.99 6.66 -3.53
C ILE A 216 16.56 5.78 -4.64
N VAL A 217 16.93 6.38 -5.78
CA VAL A 217 17.49 5.67 -6.93
C VAL A 217 18.82 5.00 -6.54
N MET A 218 19.73 5.73 -5.90
CA MET A 218 21.02 5.21 -5.46
C MET A 218 20.89 4.03 -4.50
N ARG A 219 19.89 4.05 -3.60
CA ARG A 219 19.64 2.95 -2.66
C ARG A 219 18.98 1.73 -3.31
N LYS A 220 18.07 1.95 -4.29
CA LYS A 220 17.22 0.90 -4.87
C LYS A 220 17.71 0.33 -6.20
N VAL A 221 18.72 0.95 -6.82
CA VAL A 221 19.32 0.50 -8.08
C VAL A 221 20.82 0.26 -7.88
N PRO A 222 21.22 -0.95 -7.46
CA PRO A 222 22.64 -1.27 -7.24
C PRO A 222 23.46 -1.10 -8.51
N GLY A 223 24.62 -0.45 -8.38
CA GLY A 223 25.58 -0.26 -9.49
C GLY A 223 25.27 0.89 -10.44
N ILE A 224 24.24 1.70 -10.18
CA ILE A 224 24.01 2.92 -10.94
C ILE A 224 25.10 3.97 -10.60
N GLU A 225 25.62 4.66 -11.61
CA GLU A 225 26.54 5.78 -11.42
C GLU A 225 25.78 7.01 -10.90
N GLU A 226 26.40 7.75 -9.98
CA GLU A 226 25.80 8.95 -9.37
C GLU A 226 25.43 10.01 -10.41
N SER A 227 26.27 10.18 -11.44
CA SER A 227 26.01 11.10 -12.56
C SER A 227 24.75 10.74 -13.33
N LEU A 228 24.57 9.46 -13.64
CA LEU A 228 23.37 8.96 -14.35
C LEU A 228 22.12 9.09 -13.46
N ALA A 229 22.22 8.75 -12.19
CA ALA A 229 21.11 8.92 -11.25
C ALA A 229 20.66 10.39 -11.14
N GLY A 230 21.60 11.32 -11.13
CA GLY A 230 21.32 12.76 -11.18
C GLY A 230 20.55 13.16 -12.44
N GLN A 231 21.06 12.79 -13.62
CA GLN A 231 20.40 13.09 -14.90
C GLN A 231 18.97 12.52 -14.99
N ILE A 232 18.78 11.27 -14.53
CA ILE A 232 17.46 10.64 -14.47
C ILE A 232 16.49 11.47 -13.62
N CYS A 233 16.88 11.83 -12.39
CA CYS A 233 16.01 12.54 -11.46
C CYS A 233 15.68 13.96 -11.95
N ASP A 234 16.65 14.68 -12.50
CA ASP A 234 16.45 16.01 -13.05
C ASP A 234 15.49 15.96 -14.25
N LEU A 235 15.67 14.96 -15.13
CA LEU A 235 14.79 14.76 -16.26
C LEU A 235 13.38 14.35 -15.84
N MET A 236 13.24 13.46 -14.85
CA MET A 236 11.92 13.07 -14.32
C MET A 236 11.22 14.27 -13.69
N HIS A 237 11.95 15.14 -12.99
CA HIS A 237 11.39 16.40 -12.47
C HIS A 237 10.87 17.30 -13.60
N THR A 238 11.64 17.46 -14.68
CA THR A 238 11.26 18.23 -15.87
C THR A 238 10.02 17.62 -16.55
N LEU A 239 9.97 16.31 -16.72
CA LEU A 239 8.83 15.61 -17.33
C LEU A 239 7.54 15.79 -16.53
N ARG A 240 7.60 15.83 -15.18
CA ARG A 240 6.44 16.09 -14.32
C ARG A 240 5.86 17.49 -14.44
N GLN A 241 6.60 18.45 -14.99
CA GLN A 241 6.11 19.80 -15.28
C GLN A 241 5.34 19.88 -16.59
N ILE A 242 5.52 18.89 -17.48
CA ILE A 242 4.76 18.78 -18.71
C ILE A 242 3.35 18.29 -18.38
N ASP A 243 2.36 18.87 -19.07
CA ASP A 243 0.97 18.47 -18.92
C ASP A 243 0.70 17.16 -19.68
N PHE A 244 1.20 16.06 -19.13
CA PHE A 244 0.90 14.70 -19.56
C PHE A 244 -0.43 14.22 -18.99
N TYR A 245 -1.08 13.31 -19.68
CA TYR A 245 -2.26 12.62 -19.19
C TYR A 245 -1.94 11.89 -17.86
N LYS A 246 -0.77 11.25 -17.82
CA LYS A 246 -0.26 10.63 -16.59
C LYS A 246 1.20 10.97 -16.37
N ARG A 247 1.45 11.74 -15.31
CA ARG A 247 2.82 12.08 -14.91
C ARG A 247 3.55 10.85 -14.39
N PRO A 248 4.84 10.65 -14.75
CA PRO A 248 5.61 9.51 -14.29
C PRO A 248 5.91 9.61 -12.78
N GLY A 249 5.68 8.51 -12.04
CA GLY A 249 5.95 8.38 -10.61
C GLY A 249 7.37 7.91 -10.32
N VAL A 250 7.65 7.70 -9.03
CA VAL A 250 8.95 7.16 -8.56
C VAL A 250 9.15 5.72 -9.02
N ALA A 251 8.08 4.96 -9.18
CA ALA A 251 8.16 3.59 -9.71
C ALA A 251 8.76 3.59 -11.13
N GLU A 252 8.24 4.47 -12.00
CA GLU A 252 8.73 4.64 -13.37
C GLU A 252 10.19 5.15 -13.37
N THR A 253 10.56 6.04 -12.44
CA THR A 253 11.95 6.48 -12.27
C THR A 253 12.88 5.29 -11.97
N LEU A 254 12.48 4.43 -11.04
CA LEU A 254 13.27 3.25 -10.65
C LEU A 254 13.38 2.23 -11.79
N ASP A 255 12.29 1.99 -12.52
CA ASP A 255 12.28 1.07 -13.64
C ASP A 255 13.15 1.57 -14.79
N TRP A 256 13.11 2.87 -15.07
CA TRP A 256 13.96 3.48 -16.07
C TRP A 256 15.45 3.47 -15.64
N ALA A 257 15.73 3.78 -14.40
CA ALA A 257 17.09 3.70 -13.85
C ALA A 257 17.68 2.29 -13.97
N ARG A 258 16.87 1.25 -13.67
CA ARG A 258 17.29 -0.15 -13.87
C ARG A 258 17.54 -0.48 -15.34
N ALA A 259 16.66 -0.01 -16.23
CA ALA A 259 16.80 -0.22 -17.67
C ALA A 259 18.09 0.40 -18.22
N LEU A 260 18.35 1.69 -17.90
CA LEU A 260 19.55 2.38 -18.35
C LEU A 260 20.85 1.77 -17.77
N THR A 261 20.82 1.36 -16.49
CA THR A 261 21.94 0.64 -15.86
C THR A 261 22.18 -0.72 -16.54
N GLY A 262 21.10 -1.46 -16.87
CA GLY A 262 21.19 -2.73 -17.58
C GLY A 262 21.75 -2.59 -19.00
N LEU A 263 21.46 -1.47 -19.67
CA LEU A 263 22.04 -1.10 -20.96
C LEU A 263 23.47 -0.56 -20.86
N LYS A 264 24.03 -0.45 -19.64
CA LYS A 264 25.38 0.08 -19.35
C LYS A 264 25.59 1.50 -19.89
N LEU A 265 24.57 2.33 -19.84
CA LEU A 265 24.64 3.73 -20.24
C LEU A 265 25.16 4.57 -19.06
N SER A 266 26.00 5.55 -19.35
CA SER A 266 26.55 6.50 -18.39
C SER A 266 25.91 7.89 -18.47
N HIS A 267 25.16 8.17 -19.56
CA HIS A 267 24.49 9.44 -19.81
C HIS A 267 23.25 9.25 -20.67
N ILE A 268 22.36 10.25 -20.65
CA ILE A 268 21.11 10.23 -21.39
C ILE A 268 21.22 11.14 -22.63
N GLU A 269 21.17 10.54 -23.81
CA GLU A 269 21.08 11.25 -25.07
C GLU A 269 19.62 11.40 -25.53
N PRO A 270 19.31 12.35 -26.45
CA PRO A 270 17.95 12.48 -27.00
C PRO A 270 17.39 11.19 -27.60
N ALA A 271 18.22 10.44 -28.31
CA ALA A 271 17.83 9.13 -28.87
C ALA A 271 17.49 8.13 -27.78
N THR A 272 18.28 8.07 -26.69
CA THR A 272 18.03 7.19 -25.55
C THR A 272 16.69 7.50 -24.89
N LEU A 273 16.35 8.77 -24.72
CA LEU A 273 15.05 9.16 -24.15
C LEU A 273 13.89 8.71 -25.04
N GLU A 274 14.01 8.86 -26.36
CA GLU A 274 12.96 8.45 -27.32
C GLU A 274 12.77 6.94 -27.38
N GLU A 275 13.86 6.18 -27.40
CA GLU A 275 13.85 4.71 -27.46
C GLU A 275 13.33 4.09 -26.16
N THR A 276 13.59 4.74 -25.01
CA THR A 276 13.20 4.22 -23.70
C THR A 276 11.98 4.93 -23.11
N ALA A 277 11.32 5.83 -23.84
CA ALA A 277 10.15 6.59 -23.39
C ALA A 277 9.04 5.70 -22.81
N GLY A 278 8.84 4.50 -23.35
CA GLY A 278 7.88 3.52 -22.84
C GLY A 278 8.17 2.99 -21.42
N CYS A 279 9.39 3.18 -20.91
CA CYS A 279 9.70 2.88 -19.51
C CYS A 279 9.00 3.87 -18.54
N ILE A 280 8.88 5.14 -18.96
CA ILE A 280 8.42 6.25 -18.12
C ILE A 280 7.02 6.74 -18.47
N LEU A 281 6.61 6.72 -19.73
CA LEU A 281 5.28 7.12 -20.21
C LEU A 281 4.47 5.90 -20.64
N LYS A 282 3.23 5.81 -20.18
CA LYS A 282 2.35 4.64 -20.38
C LYS A 282 1.21 4.89 -21.36
N TYR A 283 1.12 6.11 -21.92
CA TYR A 283 0.11 6.49 -22.89
C TYR A 283 0.78 6.96 -24.17
N LYS A 284 0.21 6.56 -25.31
CA LYS A 284 0.71 6.92 -26.63
C LYS A 284 0.74 8.43 -26.82
N ASP A 285 -0.34 9.11 -26.41
CA ASP A 285 -0.46 10.56 -26.56
C ASP A 285 0.63 11.32 -25.79
N ASP A 286 1.03 10.82 -24.60
CA ASP A 286 2.12 11.38 -23.81
C ASP A 286 3.47 11.20 -24.52
N ILE A 287 3.70 10.03 -25.15
CA ILE A 287 4.92 9.75 -25.94
C ILE A 287 4.95 10.65 -27.18
N ASP A 288 3.82 10.81 -27.88
CA ASP A 288 3.73 11.68 -29.06
C ASP A 288 3.95 13.15 -28.66
N ARG A 289 3.44 13.57 -27.48
CA ARG A 289 3.69 14.91 -26.92
C ARG A 289 5.15 15.12 -26.57
N LEU A 290 5.83 14.14 -25.96
CA LEU A 290 7.26 14.19 -25.68
C LEU A 290 8.04 14.42 -26.97
N ARG A 291 7.75 13.67 -28.03
CA ARG A 291 8.38 13.82 -29.35
C ARG A 291 8.11 15.19 -29.99
N ALA A 292 6.90 15.71 -29.83
CA ALA A 292 6.52 17.02 -30.39
C ALA A 292 7.29 18.16 -29.68
N ILE A 293 7.54 18.08 -28.37
CA ILE A 293 8.37 19.05 -27.65
C ILE A 293 9.84 18.93 -28.07
N GLY A 294 10.29 17.72 -28.29
CA GLY A 294 11.65 17.37 -28.69
C GLY A 294 12.55 17.01 -27.50
N SER A 295 13.09 15.80 -27.54
CA SER A 295 13.89 15.21 -26.46
C SER A 295 15.09 16.05 -26.06
N ALA A 296 15.78 16.70 -27.00
CA ALA A 296 16.89 17.58 -26.73
C ALA A 296 16.51 18.82 -25.90
N LYS A 297 15.32 19.41 -26.14
CA LYS A 297 14.81 20.55 -25.37
C LYS A 297 14.45 20.13 -23.94
N ILE A 298 13.85 18.96 -23.79
CA ILE A 298 13.44 18.42 -22.50
C ILE A 298 14.67 18.13 -21.64
N ILE A 299 15.72 17.51 -22.21
CA ILE A 299 17.00 17.24 -21.52
C ILE A 299 17.68 18.55 -21.11
N ALA A 300 17.61 19.59 -21.92
CA ALA A 300 18.15 20.90 -21.60
C ALA A 300 17.31 21.71 -20.59
N GLY A 301 16.16 21.19 -20.15
CA GLY A 301 15.24 21.90 -19.24
C GLY A 301 14.48 23.05 -19.88
N ASN A 302 14.51 23.19 -21.20
CA ASN A 302 13.90 24.29 -21.96
C ASN A 302 12.49 23.87 -22.42
N LEU A 303 11.50 24.01 -21.56
CA LEU A 303 10.11 23.66 -21.85
C LEU A 303 9.32 24.75 -22.61
N GLY A 304 9.93 25.89 -22.86
CA GLY A 304 9.41 26.99 -23.70
C GLY A 304 8.44 27.91 -22.99
#